data_cd62e3b34a5676a342252b48ad3a9b89
#
_entry.id   cd62e3b34a5676a342252b48ad3a9b89
#
_cell.length_a   1.000
_cell.length_b   1.000
_cell.length_c   1.000
_cell.angle_alpha   90.00
_cell.angle_beta   90.00
_cell.angle_gamma   90.00
#
_symmetry.space_group_name_H-M   'P 1'
#
loop_
_entity.id
_entity.type
_entity.pdbx_description
1 polymer ?
#
loop_
_entity_poly.entity_id
_entity_poly.type
_entity_poly.pdbx_seq_one_letter_code
_entity_poly.pdbx_strand_id
1 'polypeptide(L)'
;MSKRLLALAATGLVFALTACGSASNTTSNSSSGGSQASGTLTVWTDETRIEGFNAIGEAFQKATGVKLEVVQKPTDDVRTDFIAQAPSGAGPDLIVGANDWVGSLVKNGVVAPVELGDKANGFSDAAKKAFTSDGTLYGVPYAVENIALVRNNALAKDTPATFDELIAQGKQLTPDHPVLIQQGDKGDAYHLYPVQSSFGAPLFKPDTTEIGMKGEAGEKFAAYIKKLTNEGVLSESIGGDQAKQAFLDGKSPYIITGPWWTGEFTKAGLDISVLPVPSAGGQPSAPFIGVQGVYLSSYSKNALLANQFLDYMAGDEAQKILQEKGGRLPALKSAAAAVTDPVLKGFEAARGSGAPPPPHP
;
A
#
# COMPACT_ATOMS: atom_id res chain seq x y z
N MET A 1 58.16 41.51 -7.23
CA MET A 1 58.58 41.93 -8.60
C MET A 1 57.49 41.54 -9.57
N SER A 2 56.92 42.40 -10.06
CA SER A 2 56.38 43.23 -11.15
C SER A 2 54.93 42.81 -11.49
N LYS A 3 53.98 43.54 -11.17
CA LYS A 3 53.31 44.71 -11.83
C LYS A 3 53.28 44.61 -13.34
N ARG A 4 52.06 44.51 -13.93
CA ARG A 4 51.54 45.43 -14.97
C ARG A 4 50.05 45.28 -15.20
N LEU A 5 49.40 46.39 -14.99
CA LEU A 5 48.09 46.88 -15.42
C LEU A 5 48.04 47.10 -16.95
N LEU A 6 46.81 47.12 -17.51
CA LEU A 6 46.22 48.09 -18.47
C LEU A 6 44.92 47.45 -19.00
N ALA A 7 43.73 47.96 -18.81
CA ALA A 7 43.02 49.18 -19.09
C ALA A 7 42.29 49.20 -20.44
N LEU A 8 40.98 49.40 -20.32
CA LEU A 8 39.98 50.11 -21.17
C LEU A 8 39.86 49.83 -22.69
N ALA A 9 38.63 49.53 -23.11
CA ALA A 9 37.90 50.45 -24.00
C ALA A 9 36.40 50.10 -24.10
N ALA A 10 35.57 51.07 -23.77
CA ALA A 10 34.13 51.12 -23.99
C ALA A 10 33.89 51.66 -25.41
N THR A 11 32.88 51.13 -26.12
CA THR A 11 32.26 51.86 -27.23
C THR A 11 30.76 51.50 -27.26
N GLY A 12 29.93 52.46 -26.93
CA GLY A 12 28.48 52.45 -27.11
C GLY A 12 28.10 52.81 -28.54
N LEU A 13 26.96 52.27 -28.97
CA LEU A 13 26.20 52.81 -30.08
C LEU A 13 24.68 52.69 -29.81
N VAL A 14 24.04 53.84 -29.74
CA VAL A 14 22.61 54.12 -29.71
C VAL A 14 22.15 54.33 -31.14
N PHE A 15 21.03 53.74 -31.58
CA PHE A 15 20.11 54.23 -32.62
C PHE A 15 18.80 53.46 -32.51
N ALA A 16 17.78 54.07 -32.15
CA ALA A 16 16.82 55.03 -32.69
C ALA A 16 15.53 54.28 -33.18
N LEU A 17 14.45 54.72 -32.58
CA LEU A 17 13.04 54.42 -32.91
C LEU A 17 12.66 54.86 -34.32
N THR A 18 11.85 54.03 -35.01
CA THR A 18 10.86 54.53 -35.97
C THR A 18 9.55 53.75 -35.77
N ALA A 19 8.52 54.49 -35.39
CA ALA A 19 7.13 54.05 -35.44
C ALA A 19 6.58 54.36 -36.86
N CYS A 20 5.77 53.44 -37.41
CA CYS A 20 4.65 53.78 -38.28
C CYS A 20 3.70 52.59 -38.38
N GLY A 21 2.45 52.86 -38.08
CA GLY A 21 1.37 51.91 -37.96
C GLY A 21 0.77 51.41 -39.25
N SER A 22 0.01 50.36 -39.16
CA SER A 22 -1.18 50.06 -39.97
C SER A 22 -2.03 49.03 -39.21
N ALA A 23 -3.24 49.39 -38.94
CA ALA A 23 -4.25 48.55 -38.36
C ALA A 23 -4.65 47.45 -39.35
N SER A 24 -4.56 46.20 -38.91
CA SER A 24 -5.28 45.10 -39.53
C SER A 24 -5.90 44.29 -38.42
N ASN A 25 -7.21 44.36 -38.30
CA ASN A 25 -8.02 43.50 -37.46
C ASN A 25 -7.83 42.04 -37.89
N THR A 26 -7.06 41.30 -37.13
CA THR A 26 -7.07 39.83 -37.21
C THR A 26 -7.55 39.35 -35.85
N THR A 27 -8.75 38.80 -35.82
CA THR A 27 -9.35 38.10 -34.68
C THR A 27 -8.45 36.93 -34.34
N SER A 28 -7.55 37.14 -33.39
CA SER A 28 -6.75 36.07 -32.80
C SER A 28 -7.67 35.29 -31.88
N ASN A 29 -8.09 34.15 -32.36
CA ASN A 29 -8.67 33.11 -31.54
C ASN A 29 -7.57 32.66 -30.54
N SER A 30 -7.57 33.23 -29.35
CA SER A 30 -6.71 32.79 -28.24
C SER A 30 -7.26 31.44 -27.81
N SER A 31 -6.80 30.38 -28.44
CA SER A 31 -6.79 29.06 -27.81
C SER A 31 -5.89 29.21 -26.57
N SER A 32 -6.52 29.26 -25.40
CA SER A 32 -5.86 29.08 -24.11
C SER A 32 -5.31 27.65 -24.06
N GLY A 33 -4.17 27.43 -24.70
CA GLY A 33 -3.31 26.30 -24.44
C GLY A 33 -2.79 26.46 -23.03
N GLY A 34 -3.44 25.82 -22.06
CA GLY A 34 -2.90 25.69 -20.73
C GLY A 34 -1.48 25.13 -20.86
N SER A 35 -0.48 25.82 -20.33
CA SER A 35 0.88 25.30 -20.23
C SER A 35 0.80 23.98 -19.50
N GLN A 36 0.97 22.88 -20.20
CA GLN A 36 1.04 21.56 -19.60
C GLN A 36 2.24 21.56 -18.67
N ALA A 37 2.02 21.26 -17.40
CA ALA A 37 3.10 21.17 -16.43
C ALA A 37 4.10 20.14 -16.94
N SER A 38 5.39 20.44 -16.92
CA SER A 38 6.44 19.50 -17.28
C SER A 38 7.36 19.30 -16.07
N GLY A 39 7.74 18.06 -15.82
CA GLY A 39 8.61 17.73 -14.70
C GLY A 39 8.64 16.22 -14.47
N THR A 40 9.46 15.82 -13.53
CA THR A 40 9.56 14.42 -13.10
C THR A 40 9.38 14.36 -11.60
N LEU A 41 8.53 13.44 -11.16
CA LEU A 41 8.36 13.05 -9.77
C LEU A 41 8.99 11.68 -9.56
N THR A 42 9.64 11.46 -8.43
CA THR A 42 10.15 10.16 -8.01
C THR A 42 9.24 9.59 -6.93
N VAL A 43 8.79 8.34 -7.11
CA VAL A 43 8.03 7.61 -6.10
C VAL A 43 8.73 6.30 -5.76
N TRP A 44 8.89 6.01 -4.47
CA TRP A 44 9.34 4.70 -4.01
C TRP A 44 8.17 3.82 -3.64
N THR A 45 8.23 2.58 -4.11
CA THR A 45 7.24 1.54 -3.84
C THR A 45 7.95 0.19 -3.73
N ASP A 46 7.19 -0.87 -3.45
CA ASP A 46 7.73 -2.23 -3.37
C ASP A 46 7.31 -3.12 -4.55
N GLU A 47 7.81 -4.36 -4.54
CA GLU A 47 7.61 -5.36 -5.58
C GLU A 47 6.13 -5.74 -5.78
N THR A 48 5.30 -5.63 -4.74
CA THR A 48 3.87 -5.98 -4.84
C THR A 48 3.02 -4.87 -5.45
N ARG A 49 3.59 -3.68 -5.63
CA ARG A 49 2.88 -2.46 -6.08
C ARG A 49 3.45 -1.87 -7.37
N ILE A 50 4.66 -2.29 -7.77
CA ILE A 50 5.41 -1.71 -8.89
C ILE A 50 4.60 -1.69 -10.20
N GLU A 51 3.87 -2.78 -10.53
CA GLU A 51 3.07 -2.86 -11.76
C GLU A 51 1.95 -1.80 -11.78
N GLY A 52 1.24 -1.67 -10.64
CA GLY A 52 0.16 -0.67 -10.51
C GLY A 52 0.67 0.77 -10.61
N PHE A 53 1.81 1.07 -9.95
CA PHE A 53 2.37 2.42 -9.96
C PHE A 53 3.02 2.80 -11.29
N ASN A 54 3.57 1.85 -12.04
CA ASN A 54 4.01 2.09 -13.42
C ASN A 54 2.81 2.45 -14.32
N ALA A 55 1.71 1.68 -14.24
CA ALA A 55 0.51 1.97 -15.01
C ALA A 55 -0.11 3.33 -14.65
N ILE A 56 -0.14 3.70 -13.38
CA ILE A 56 -0.55 5.04 -12.92
C ILE A 56 0.38 6.12 -13.47
N GLY A 57 1.69 5.87 -13.45
CA GLY A 57 2.67 6.82 -13.99
C GLY A 57 2.44 7.14 -15.46
N GLU A 58 2.15 6.12 -16.28
CA GLU A 58 1.81 6.29 -17.69
C GLU A 58 0.50 7.09 -17.87
N ALA A 59 -0.55 6.75 -17.12
CA ALA A 59 -1.83 7.44 -17.18
C ALA A 59 -1.71 8.90 -16.72
N PHE A 60 -1.02 9.16 -15.62
CA PHE A 60 -0.77 10.49 -15.09
C PHE A 60 0.05 11.34 -16.06
N GLN A 61 1.12 10.78 -16.65
CA GLN A 61 1.92 11.48 -17.66
C GLN A 61 1.09 11.83 -18.90
N LYS A 62 0.22 10.93 -19.36
CA LYS A 62 -0.70 11.20 -20.46
C LYS A 62 -1.67 12.32 -20.14
N ALA A 63 -2.19 12.37 -18.91
CA ALA A 63 -3.17 13.36 -18.48
C ALA A 63 -2.54 14.75 -18.22
N THR A 64 -1.30 14.81 -17.72
CA THR A 64 -0.71 16.04 -17.18
C THR A 64 0.57 16.49 -17.85
N GLY A 65 1.28 15.60 -18.55
CA GLY A 65 2.63 15.83 -19.08
C GLY A 65 3.75 15.59 -18.02
N VAL A 66 3.41 15.34 -16.76
CA VAL A 66 4.38 15.09 -15.69
C VAL A 66 4.77 13.62 -15.64
N LYS A 67 6.07 13.34 -15.72
CA LYS A 67 6.60 11.97 -15.62
C LYS A 67 6.61 11.50 -14.16
N LEU A 68 6.19 10.26 -13.92
CA LEU A 68 6.40 9.57 -12.66
C LEU A 68 7.51 8.54 -12.83
N GLU A 69 8.61 8.70 -12.10
CA GLU A 69 9.69 7.73 -12.02
C GLU A 69 9.45 6.82 -10.82
N VAL A 70 9.11 5.56 -11.09
CA VAL A 70 8.78 4.58 -10.07
C VAL A 70 10.01 3.76 -9.73
N VAL A 71 10.45 3.83 -8.47
CA VAL A 71 11.64 3.13 -7.98
C VAL A 71 11.19 2.02 -7.04
N GLN A 72 11.53 0.80 -7.38
CA GLN A 72 11.26 -0.36 -6.53
C GLN A 72 12.30 -0.46 -5.41
N LYS A 73 11.82 -0.71 -4.20
CA LYS A 73 12.58 -1.03 -2.99
C LYS A 73 12.05 -2.33 -2.39
N PRO A 74 12.85 -3.09 -1.64
CA PRO A 74 12.30 -4.19 -0.84
C PRO A 74 11.24 -3.66 0.14
N THR A 75 10.15 -4.41 0.32
CA THR A 75 9.02 -4.01 1.19
C THR A 75 9.47 -3.53 2.58
N ASP A 76 10.40 -4.25 3.22
CA ASP A 76 10.91 -3.95 4.56
C ASP A 76 11.77 -2.68 4.61
N ASP A 77 12.33 -2.25 3.49
CA ASP A 77 13.29 -1.15 3.42
C ASP A 77 12.66 0.21 3.05
N VAL A 78 11.50 0.22 2.37
CA VAL A 78 10.87 1.47 1.87
C VAL A 78 10.80 2.53 2.97
N ARG A 79 10.23 2.19 4.13
CA ARG A 79 10.03 3.12 5.25
C ARG A 79 11.34 3.55 5.89
N THR A 80 12.22 2.60 6.18
CA THR A 80 13.49 2.85 6.88
C THR A 80 14.46 3.67 6.02
N ASP A 81 14.57 3.31 4.75
CA ASP A 81 15.34 4.06 3.76
C ASP A 81 14.82 5.48 3.58
N PHE A 82 13.49 5.64 3.50
CA PHE A 82 12.89 6.96 3.36
C PHE A 82 13.19 7.86 4.56
N ILE A 83 12.98 7.36 5.78
CA ILE A 83 13.30 8.12 7.01
C ILE A 83 14.78 8.55 7.03
N ALA A 84 15.67 7.65 6.61
CA ALA A 84 17.11 7.92 6.61
C ALA A 84 17.54 8.90 5.50
N GLN A 85 16.94 8.82 4.31
CA GLN A 85 17.45 9.50 3.12
C GLN A 85 16.71 10.81 2.81
N ALA A 86 15.43 10.95 3.17
CA ALA A 86 14.65 12.15 2.87
C ALA A 86 15.29 13.45 3.41
N PRO A 87 15.79 13.52 4.66
CA PRO A 87 16.38 14.74 5.20
C PRO A 87 17.66 15.22 4.46
N SER A 88 18.38 14.30 3.82
CA SER A 88 19.57 14.65 3.03
C SER A 88 19.25 15.11 1.60
N GLY A 89 17.97 15.04 1.20
CA GLY A 89 17.50 15.31 -0.16
C GLY A 89 17.80 14.18 -1.17
N ALA A 90 18.22 13.02 -0.68
CA ALA A 90 18.42 11.82 -1.51
C ALA A 90 17.16 10.94 -1.58
N GLY A 91 16.12 11.29 -0.83
CA GLY A 91 14.82 10.59 -0.86
C GLY A 91 13.96 10.98 -2.06
N PRO A 92 12.82 10.28 -2.27
CA PRO A 92 11.87 10.53 -3.33
C PRO A 92 10.96 11.72 -3.00
N ASP A 93 10.15 12.15 -3.98
CA ASP A 93 9.05 13.10 -3.75
C ASP A 93 7.88 12.46 -3.01
N LEU A 94 7.64 11.18 -3.29
CA LEU A 94 6.51 10.40 -2.78
C LEU A 94 6.95 9.01 -2.34
N ILE A 95 6.28 8.45 -1.34
CA ILE A 95 6.40 7.03 -1.01
C ILE A 95 5.02 6.37 -0.94
N VAL A 96 5.00 5.10 -1.28
CA VAL A 96 3.82 4.24 -1.15
C VAL A 96 3.99 3.34 0.05
N GLY A 97 2.98 3.30 0.92
CA GLY A 97 3.09 2.47 2.11
C GLY A 97 1.80 2.32 2.91
N ALA A 98 1.90 1.50 3.94
CA ALA A 98 0.79 1.17 4.81
C ALA A 98 0.51 2.28 5.85
N ASN A 99 -0.71 2.32 6.33
CA ASN A 99 -1.19 3.30 7.29
C ASN A 99 -0.50 3.25 8.66
N ASP A 100 0.02 2.11 9.08
CA ASP A 100 0.77 1.94 10.33
C ASP A 100 2.12 2.68 10.34
N TRP A 101 2.56 3.19 9.18
CA TRP A 101 3.77 4.01 9.07
C TRP A 101 3.56 5.47 9.49
N VAL A 102 2.31 5.97 9.48
CA VAL A 102 1.97 7.38 9.72
C VAL A 102 2.66 7.92 10.97
N GLY A 103 2.51 7.27 12.12
CA GLY A 103 3.09 7.73 13.38
C GLY A 103 4.60 7.88 13.31
N SER A 104 5.29 6.87 12.76
CA SER A 104 6.75 6.90 12.59
C SER A 104 7.21 7.99 11.62
N LEU A 105 6.51 8.14 10.48
CA LEU A 105 6.86 9.13 9.46
C LEU A 105 6.65 10.56 9.97
N VAL A 106 5.54 10.81 10.67
CA VAL A 106 5.23 12.12 11.28
C VAL A 106 6.23 12.45 12.38
N LYS A 107 6.51 11.51 13.28
CA LYS A 107 7.49 11.69 14.36
C LYS A 107 8.89 12.06 13.85
N ASN A 108 9.30 11.50 12.71
CA ASN A 108 10.57 11.83 12.07
C ASN A 108 10.51 13.09 11.19
N GLY A 109 9.34 13.72 11.04
CA GLY A 109 9.17 14.94 10.25
C GLY A 109 9.43 14.78 8.76
N VAL A 110 9.32 13.55 8.22
CA VAL A 110 9.68 13.26 6.82
C VAL A 110 8.49 13.32 5.86
N VAL A 111 7.25 13.44 6.36
CA VAL A 111 6.05 13.57 5.53
C VAL A 111 5.34 14.90 5.76
N ALA A 112 4.79 15.46 4.69
CA ALA A 112 4.02 16.68 4.70
C ALA A 112 2.52 16.41 4.80
N PRO A 113 1.72 17.34 5.38
CA PRO A 113 0.27 17.29 5.32
C PRO A 113 -0.26 17.25 3.89
N VAL A 114 -1.39 16.56 3.71
CA VAL A 114 -2.09 16.43 2.44
C VAL A 114 -3.49 17.03 2.57
N GLU A 115 -3.87 17.87 1.63
CA GLU A 115 -5.19 18.50 1.57
C GLU A 115 -5.96 17.99 0.35
N LEU A 116 -7.04 17.26 0.57
CA LEU A 116 -7.88 16.69 -0.50
C LEU A 116 -9.13 17.52 -0.79
N GLY A 117 -9.42 18.55 0.03
CA GLY A 117 -10.64 19.33 -0.10
C GLY A 117 -11.88 18.44 -0.12
N ASP A 118 -12.81 18.71 -1.05
CA ASP A 118 -14.06 17.95 -1.19
C ASP A 118 -13.84 16.48 -1.57
N LYS A 119 -12.73 16.13 -2.21
CA LYS A 119 -12.39 14.75 -2.59
C LYS A 119 -12.24 13.83 -1.37
N ALA A 120 -11.89 14.39 -0.20
CA ALA A 120 -11.84 13.64 1.05
C ALA A 120 -13.16 12.94 1.39
N ASN A 121 -14.32 13.48 0.94
CA ASN A 121 -15.64 12.90 1.18
C ASN A 121 -15.86 11.60 0.39
N GLY A 122 -15.09 11.37 -0.66
CA GLY A 122 -15.10 10.13 -1.45
C GLY A 122 -14.58 8.92 -0.69
N PHE A 123 -13.74 9.12 0.34
CA PHE A 123 -13.19 8.04 1.14
C PHE A 123 -14.05 7.71 2.36
N SER A 124 -13.96 6.48 2.87
CA SER A 124 -14.57 6.12 4.16
C SER A 124 -13.84 6.82 5.31
N ASP A 125 -14.54 7.03 6.43
CA ASP A 125 -13.92 7.65 7.61
C ASP A 125 -12.78 6.79 8.16
N ALA A 126 -12.91 5.46 8.08
CA ALA A 126 -11.85 4.54 8.46
C ALA A 126 -10.59 4.71 7.60
N ALA A 127 -10.74 4.85 6.27
CA ALA A 127 -9.60 5.06 5.37
C ALA A 127 -8.91 6.41 5.61
N LYS A 128 -9.68 7.48 5.85
CA LYS A 128 -9.12 8.79 6.20
C LYS A 128 -8.41 8.75 7.56
N LYS A 129 -9.07 8.18 8.58
CA LYS A 129 -8.51 8.06 9.93
C LYS A 129 -7.20 7.29 9.94
N ALA A 130 -7.07 6.27 9.07
CA ALA A 130 -5.87 5.46 8.93
C ALA A 130 -4.61 6.28 8.54
N PHE A 131 -4.79 7.41 7.82
CA PHE A 131 -3.70 8.32 7.43
C PHE A 131 -3.70 9.64 8.19
N THR A 132 -4.46 9.72 9.28
CA THR A 132 -4.57 10.94 10.10
C THR A 132 -3.77 10.79 11.39
N SER A 133 -2.93 11.78 11.69
CA SER A 133 -2.26 11.95 12.99
C SER A 133 -2.58 13.33 13.54
N ASP A 134 -3.00 13.41 14.79
CA ASP A 134 -3.36 14.66 15.48
C ASP A 134 -4.32 15.56 14.66
N GLY A 135 -5.31 14.94 14.00
CA GLY A 135 -6.30 15.64 13.19
C GLY A 135 -5.83 16.05 11.79
N THR A 136 -4.58 15.79 11.43
CA THR A 136 -3.99 16.15 10.14
C THR A 136 -3.84 14.91 9.25
N LEU A 137 -4.27 14.99 7.99
CA LEU A 137 -4.12 13.95 7.00
C LEU A 137 -2.70 13.99 6.40
N TYR A 138 -2.00 12.85 6.33
CA TYR A 138 -0.63 12.75 5.82
C TYR A 138 -0.48 11.85 4.59
N GLY A 139 -1.55 11.27 4.09
CA GLY A 139 -1.49 10.44 2.89
C GLY A 139 -2.83 10.31 2.18
N VAL A 140 -2.79 9.95 0.90
CA VAL A 140 -3.97 9.65 0.09
C VAL A 140 -4.21 8.16 0.10
N PRO A 141 -5.29 7.65 0.70
CA PRO A 141 -5.62 6.23 0.66
C PRO A 141 -5.90 5.79 -0.78
N TYR A 142 -5.41 4.63 -1.19
CA TYR A 142 -5.77 4.07 -2.49
C TYR A 142 -6.32 2.65 -2.43
N ALA A 143 -6.00 1.89 -1.38
CA ALA A 143 -6.50 0.53 -1.25
C ALA A 143 -6.84 0.20 0.21
N VAL A 144 -7.83 -0.67 0.38
CA VAL A 144 -8.17 -1.28 1.66
C VAL A 144 -8.01 -2.79 1.53
N GLU A 145 -7.19 -3.38 2.38
CA GLU A 145 -6.85 -4.79 2.31
C GLU A 145 -6.93 -5.47 3.68
N ASN A 146 -7.04 -6.77 3.67
CA ASN A 146 -6.93 -7.64 4.83
C ASN A 146 -6.39 -8.98 4.39
N ILE A 147 -5.86 -9.75 5.31
CA ILE A 147 -5.55 -11.15 5.07
C ILE A 147 -6.80 -12.00 5.26
N ALA A 148 -6.83 -13.13 4.55
CA ALA A 148 -7.89 -14.11 4.59
C ALA A 148 -7.34 -15.51 4.34
N LEU A 149 -8.17 -16.53 4.46
CA LEU A 149 -7.86 -17.87 4.00
C LEU A 149 -8.12 -17.94 2.49
N VAL A 150 -7.09 -18.25 1.72
CA VAL A 150 -7.21 -18.57 0.29
C VAL A 150 -7.14 -20.09 0.13
N ARG A 151 -8.19 -20.67 -0.44
CA ARG A 151 -8.31 -22.10 -0.69
C ARG A 151 -8.07 -22.41 -2.17
N ASN A 152 -7.27 -23.43 -2.45
CA ASN A 152 -7.16 -24.03 -3.77
C ASN A 152 -8.29 -25.03 -3.97
N ASN A 153 -9.26 -24.71 -4.81
CA ASN A 153 -10.48 -25.47 -5.03
C ASN A 153 -10.23 -26.81 -5.75
N ALA A 154 -9.08 -26.98 -6.39
CA ALA A 154 -8.68 -28.26 -6.98
C ALA A 154 -8.29 -29.28 -5.89
N LEU A 155 -7.70 -28.81 -4.78
CA LEU A 155 -7.21 -29.66 -3.70
C LEU A 155 -8.23 -29.86 -2.58
N ALA A 156 -8.97 -28.81 -2.20
CA ALA A 156 -9.98 -28.88 -1.15
C ALA A 156 -11.31 -28.29 -1.62
N LYS A 157 -12.43 -28.97 -1.31
CA LYS A 157 -13.77 -28.53 -1.71
C LYS A 157 -14.49 -27.77 -0.59
N ASP A 158 -14.25 -28.17 0.65
CA ASP A 158 -14.90 -27.63 1.83
C ASP A 158 -13.89 -26.87 2.71
N THR A 159 -14.38 -25.91 3.46
CA THR A 159 -13.60 -25.21 4.47
C THR A 159 -14.06 -25.66 5.84
N PRO A 160 -13.17 -26.26 6.65
CA PRO A 160 -13.48 -26.68 8.01
C PRO A 160 -13.92 -25.51 8.91
N ALA A 161 -14.71 -25.82 9.94
CA ALA A 161 -15.26 -24.82 10.85
C ALA A 161 -14.23 -24.23 11.80
N THR A 162 -13.20 -25.02 12.16
CA THR A 162 -12.13 -24.62 13.09
C THR A 162 -10.77 -24.70 12.43
N PHE A 163 -9.81 -23.97 12.98
CA PHE A 163 -8.44 -23.96 12.47
C PHE A 163 -7.73 -25.33 12.68
N ASP A 164 -8.03 -26.02 13.79
CA ASP A 164 -7.50 -27.36 14.02
C ASP A 164 -8.05 -28.39 13.01
N GLU A 165 -9.32 -28.31 12.64
CA GLU A 165 -9.91 -29.14 11.58
C GLU A 165 -9.30 -28.80 10.21
N LEU A 166 -9.01 -27.52 9.92
CA LEU A 166 -8.33 -27.10 8.70
C LEU A 166 -6.93 -27.72 8.59
N ILE A 167 -6.17 -27.69 9.69
CA ILE A 167 -4.84 -28.35 9.75
C ILE A 167 -4.98 -29.85 9.56
N ALA A 168 -5.94 -30.50 10.24
CA ALA A 168 -6.17 -31.92 10.13
C ALA A 168 -6.53 -32.35 8.70
N GLN A 169 -7.40 -31.60 8.04
CA GLN A 169 -7.74 -31.83 6.64
C GLN A 169 -6.54 -31.60 5.72
N GLY A 170 -5.80 -30.51 5.93
CA GLY A 170 -4.61 -30.19 5.17
C GLY A 170 -3.53 -31.29 5.29
N LYS A 171 -3.31 -31.86 6.48
CA LYS A 171 -2.39 -32.98 6.71
C LYS A 171 -2.78 -34.26 5.93
N GLN A 172 -4.07 -34.46 5.70
CA GLN A 172 -4.54 -35.58 4.88
C GLN A 172 -4.33 -35.35 3.38
N LEU A 173 -4.43 -34.12 2.91
CA LEU A 173 -4.30 -33.74 1.51
C LEU A 173 -2.84 -33.51 1.09
N THR A 174 -2.10 -32.76 1.91
CA THR A 174 -0.71 -32.36 1.69
C THR A 174 0.04 -32.35 3.04
N PRO A 175 0.61 -33.50 3.48
CA PRO A 175 1.18 -33.63 4.82
C PRO A 175 2.27 -32.63 5.19
N ASP A 176 3.11 -32.24 4.20
CA ASP A 176 4.24 -31.34 4.44
C ASP A 176 3.81 -29.86 4.61
N HIS A 177 2.70 -29.49 3.98
CA HIS A 177 2.19 -28.13 4.01
C HIS A 177 0.66 -28.12 4.18
N PRO A 178 0.13 -28.44 5.35
CA PRO A 178 -1.31 -28.50 5.61
C PRO A 178 -2.00 -27.13 5.43
N VAL A 179 -1.29 -26.05 5.74
CA VAL A 179 -1.65 -24.66 5.49
C VAL A 179 -0.35 -23.85 5.41
N LEU A 180 -0.28 -22.93 4.46
CA LEU A 180 0.85 -22.03 4.34
C LEU A 180 0.56 -20.73 5.08
N ILE A 181 1.46 -20.39 6.00
CA ILE A 181 1.46 -19.12 6.73
C ILE A 181 2.91 -18.64 6.73
N GLN A 182 3.18 -17.55 6.04
CA GLN A 182 4.54 -17.02 6.02
C GLN A 182 5.01 -16.66 7.44
N GLN A 183 6.27 -16.97 7.73
CA GLN A 183 6.93 -16.65 8.98
C GLN A 183 8.28 -15.99 8.74
N GLY A 184 9.18 -16.63 7.99
CA GLY A 184 10.57 -16.22 7.87
C GLY A 184 11.29 -16.29 9.22
N ASP A 185 12.50 -15.78 9.27
CA ASP A 185 13.39 -15.78 10.44
C ASP A 185 12.93 -14.86 11.60
N LYS A 186 12.05 -13.89 11.31
CA LYS A 186 11.55 -12.90 12.27
C LYS A 186 10.15 -13.20 12.80
N GLY A 187 9.48 -14.22 12.26
CA GLY A 187 8.05 -14.42 12.45
C GLY A 187 7.19 -13.39 11.71
N ASP A 188 5.90 -13.64 11.60
CA ASP A 188 4.96 -12.74 10.94
C ASP A 188 3.68 -12.55 11.75
N ALA A 189 3.67 -11.52 12.59
CA ALA A 189 2.55 -11.19 13.45
C ALA A 189 1.30 -10.75 12.65
N TYR A 190 1.49 -10.19 11.45
CA TYR A 190 0.38 -9.71 10.61
C TYR A 190 -0.44 -10.88 10.06
N HIS A 191 0.22 -11.90 9.52
CA HIS A 191 -0.46 -13.10 8.98
C HIS A 191 -1.01 -14.02 10.08
N LEU A 192 -0.44 -13.97 11.30
CA LEU A 192 -0.94 -14.71 12.46
C LEU A 192 -2.07 -13.99 13.22
N TYR A 193 -2.29 -12.71 12.94
CA TYR A 193 -3.25 -11.93 13.74
C TYR A 193 -4.70 -12.46 13.71
N PRO A 194 -5.26 -12.99 12.61
CA PRO A 194 -6.58 -13.61 12.65
C PRO A 194 -6.66 -14.80 13.63
N VAL A 195 -5.59 -15.58 13.71
CA VAL A 195 -5.49 -16.68 14.67
C VAL A 195 -5.40 -16.12 16.09
N GLN A 196 -4.56 -15.11 16.34
CA GLN A 196 -4.41 -14.44 17.62
C GLN A 196 -5.74 -13.85 18.12
N SER A 197 -6.43 -13.11 17.27
CA SER A 197 -7.70 -12.45 17.60
C SER A 197 -8.78 -13.46 18.00
N SER A 198 -8.74 -14.67 17.43
CA SER A 198 -9.70 -15.73 17.76
C SER A 198 -9.57 -16.26 19.19
N PHE A 199 -8.46 -16.00 19.88
CA PHE A 199 -8.28 -16.27 21.31
C PHE A 199 -8.81 -15.14 22.21
N GLY A 200 -9.32 -14.03 21.64
CA GLY A 200 -9.65 -12.84 22.41
C GLY A 200 -8.42 -12.09 22.90
N ALA A 201 -7.28 -12.21 22.19
CA ALA A 201 -6.00 -11.58 22.51
C ALA A 201 -5.67 -10.47 21.47
N PRO A 202 -6.38 -9.32 21.47
CA PRO A 202 -6.09 -8.25 20.52
C PRO A 202 -4.69 -7.68 20.76
N LEU A 203 -4.09 -7.04 19.75
CA LEU A 203 -2.79 -6.39 19.91
C LEU A 203 -2.87 -5.29 20.98
N PHE A 204 -3.89 -4.46 20.92
CA PHE A 204 -4.21 -3.42 21.90
C PHE A 204 -5.63 -3.58 22.39
N LYS A 205 -5.88 -3.18 23.64
CA LYS A 205 -7.25 -3.06 24.14
C LYS A 205 -8.00 -1.97 23.33
N PRO A 206 -9.30 -2.13 23.09
CA PRO A 206 -10.08 -1.15 22.35
C PRO A 206 -9.87 0.27 22.87
N ASP A 207 -9.67 1.22 21.97
CA ASP A 207 -9.50 2.65 22.25
C ASP A 207 -8.35 3.02 23.21
N THR A 208 -7.36 2.14 23.37
CA THR A 208 -6.19 2.38 24.21
C THR A 208 -4.87 2.02 23.50
N THR A 209 -3.75 2.39 24.10
CA THR A 209 -2.40 1.92 23.74
C THR A 209 -1.92 0.76 24.62
N GLU A 210 -2.79 0.25 25.49
CA GLU A 210 -2.46 -0.87 26.37
C GLU A 210 -2.45 -2.20 25.57
N ILE A 211 -1.37 -2.97 25.73
CA ILE A 211 -1.21 -4.26 25.06
C ILE A 211 -2.33 -5.22 25.53
N GLY A 212 -3.15 -5.66 24.57
CA GLY A 212 -4.29 -6.56 24.81
C GLY A 212 -3.92 -8.03 24.94
N MET A 213 -2.70 -8.42 24.51
CA MET A 213 -2.20 -9.80 24.61
C MET A 213 -1.80 -10.22 26.03
N LYS A 214 -1.85 -9.32 27.03
CA LYS A 214 -1.52 -9.67 28.41
C LYS A 214 -2.59 -10.55 29.05
N GLY A 215 -2.15 -11.58 29.82
CA GLY A 215 -3.00 -12.47 30.58
C GLY A 215 -3.41 -13.75 29.83
N GLU A 216 -4.43 -14.44 30.33
CA GLU A 216 -4.80 -15.81 29.95
C GLU A 216 -5.04 -16.00 28.44
N ALA A 217 -5.68 -15.04 27.76
CA ALA A 217 -5.95 -15.10 26.32
C ALA A 217 -4.63 -15.12 25.50
N GLY A 218 -3.69 -14.25 25.85
CA GLY A 218 -2.38 -14.21 25.20
C GLY A 218 -1.53 -15.44 25.51
N GLU A 219 -1.60 -15.96 26.74
CA GLU A 219 -0.92 -17.20 27.14
C GLU A 219 -1.45 -18.40 26.34
N LYS A 220 -2.77 -18.52 26.16
CA LYS A 220 -3.39 -19.55 25.32
C LYS A 220 -2.95 -19.42 23.85
N PHE A 221 -2.93 -18.20 23.32
CA PHE A 221 -2.42 -17.97 21.96
C PHE A 221 -0.94 -18.38 21.85
N ALA A 222 -0.08 -17.96 22.76
CA ALA A 222 1.34 -18.32 22.75
C ALA A 222 1.55 -19.85 22.84
N ALA A 223 0.78 -20.53 23.68
CA ALA A 223 0.81 -22.00 23.77
C ALA A 223 0.36 -22.65 22.46
N TYR A 224 -0.63 -22.07 21.76
CA TYR A 224 -1.08 -22.55 20.47
C TYR A 224 -0.03 -22.37 19.38
N ILE A 225 0.62 -21.23 19.31
CA ILE A 225 1.74 -21.00 18.38
C ILE A 225 2.86 -22.01 18.61
N LYS A 226 3.24 -22.24 19.87
CA LYS A 226 4.23 -23.27 20.21
C LYS A 226 3.81 -24.67 19.75
N LYS A 227 2.53 -25.03 19.90
CA LYS A 227 1.98 -26.29 19.36
C LYS A 227 2.16 -26.36 17.84
N LEU A 228 1.76 -25.34 17.10
CA LEU A 228 1.87 -25.30 15.64
C LEU A 228 3.32 -25.40 15.15
N THR A 229 4.25 -24.76 15.85
CA THR A 229 5.70 -24.86 15.56
C THR A 229 6.22 -26.28 15.82
N ASN A 230 5.87 -26.88 16.97
CA ASN A 230 6.27 -28.25 17.28
C ASN A 230 5.70 -29.29 16.32
N GLU A 231 4.52 -29.03 15.75
CA GLU A 231 3.87 -29.89 14.78
C GLU A 231 4.34 -29.64 13.32
N GLY A 232 5.27 -28.70 13.12
CA GLY A 232 5.79 -28.33 11.80
C GLY A 232 4.80 -27.55 10.90
N VAL A 233 3.69 -27.06 11.46
CA VAL A 233 2.71 -26.24 10.73
C VAL A 233 3.25 -24.82 10.49
N LEU A 234 3.96 -24.29 11.47
CA LEU A 234 4.72 -23.03 11.35
C LEU A 234 6.21 -23.34 11.24
N SER A 235 6.87 -22.71 10.29
CA SER A 235 8.31 -22.88 10.06
C SER A 235 8.98 -21.57 9.65
N GLU A 236 10.13 -21.28 10.26
CA GLU A 236 10.99 -20.15 9.89
C GLU A 236 11.50 -20.22 8.44
N SER A 237 11.55 -21.45 7.87
CA SER A 237 11.96 -21.63 6.45
C SER A 237 10.90 -21.20 5.44
N ILE A 238 9.67 -20.93 5.88
CA ILE A 238 8.57 -20.48 5.02
C ILE A 238 8.42 -18.97 5.14
N GLY A 239 9.18 -18.23 4.33
CA GLY A 239 8.97 -16.79 4.12
C GLY A 239 7.88 -16.53 3.07
N GLY A 240 7.69 -15.25 2.71
CA GLY A 240 6.66 -14.84 1.75
C GLY A 240 6.79 -15.52 0.39
N ASP A 241 7.98 -15.49 -0.20
CA ASP A 241 8.23 -16.09 -1.53
C ASP A 241 8.08 -17.60 -1.50
N GLN A 242 8.55 -18.28 -0.43
CA GLN A 242 8.41 -19.73 -0.28
C GLN A 242 6.93 -20.13 -0.15
N ALA A 243 6.14 -19.38 0.66
CA ALA A 243 4.71 -19.64 0.81
C ALA A 243 3.96 -19.43 -0.52
N LYS A 244 4.23 -18.32 -1.22
CA LYS A 244 3.65 -18.02 -2.53
C LYS A 244 3.96 -19.14 -3.54
N GLN A 245 5.23 -19.49 -3.68
CA GLN A 245 5.66 -20.51 -4.64
C GLN A 245 5.09 -21.89 -4.30
N ALA A 246 5.10 -22.30 -3.03
CA ALA A 246 4.53 -23.57 -2.61
C ALA A 246 3.02 -23.66 -2.90
N PHE A 247 2.28 -22.55 -2.78
CA PHE A 247 0.86 -22.52 -3.14
C PHE A 247 0.64 -22.59 -4.65
N LEU A 248 1.44 -21.86 -5.44
CA LEU A 248 1.45 -21.94 -6.91
C LEU A 248 1.74 -23.36 -7.42
N ASP A 249 2.67 -24.06 -6.77
CA ASP A 249 3.02 -25.45 -7.09
C ASP A 249 1.97 -26.49 -6.65
N GLY A 250 0.87 -26.04 -6.02
CA GLY A 250 -0.17 -26.95 -5.51
C GLY A 250 0.26 -27.79 -4.31
N LYS A 251 1.28 -27.35 -3.56
CA LYS A 251 1.82 -28.08 -2.39
C LYS A 251 1.02 -27.88 -1.11
N SER A 252 0.00 -27.02 -1.14
CA SER A 252 -0.91 -26.81 -0.01
C SER A 252 -2.33 -26.50 -0.51
N PRO A 253 -3.37 -27.02 0.15
CA PRO A 253 -4.75 -26.65 -0.14
C PRO A 253 -5.12 -25.26 0.36
N TYR A 254 -4.32 -24.69 1.29
CA TYR A 254 -4.64 -23.45 1.99
C TYR A 254 -3.42 -22.56 2.14
N ILE A 255 -3.64 -21.25 1.96
CA ILE A 255 -2.68 -20.21 2.32
C ILE A 255 -3.41 -19.08 3.05
N ILE A 256 -2.83 -18.55 4.13
CA ILE A 256 -3.26 -17.30 4.73
C ILE A 256 -2.43 -16.17 4.12
N THR A 257 -3.10 -15.30 3.37
CA THR A 257 -2.45 -14.19 2.66
C THR A 257 -3.44 -13.07 2.36
N GLY A 258 -2.93 -11.97 1.84
CA GLY A 258 -3.74 -10.87 1.34
C GLY A 258 -3.96 -10.93 -0.18
N PRO A 259 -4.59 -9.90 -0.75
CA PRO A 259 -4.97 -9.88 -2.16
C PRO A 259 -3.79 -9.75 -3.13
N TRP A 260 -2.63 -9.35 -2.66
CA TRP A 260 -1.46 -8.99 -3.49
C TRP A 260 -0.89 -10.13 -4.35
N TRP A 261 -1.16 -11.40 -4.03
CA TRP A 261 -0.70 -12.55 -4.82
C TRP A 261 -1.81 -13.23 -5.61
N THR A 262 -3.08 -12.92 -5.34
CA THR A 262 -4.22 -13.63 -5.97
C THR A 262 -4.27 -13.47 -7.48
N GLY A 263 -3.79 -12.33 -8.00
CA GLY A 263 -3.63 -12.12 -9.44
C GLY A 263 -2.63 -13.09 -10.08
N GLU A 264 -1.53 -13.42 -9.39
CA GLU A 264 -0.56 -14.42 -9.85
C GLU A 264 -1.17 -15.82 -9.80
N PHE A 265 -1.91 -16.15 -8.72
CA PHE A 265 -2.58 -17.45 -8.58
C PHE A 265 -3.58 -17.69 -9.71
N THR A 266 -4.42 -16.72 -10.01
CA THR A 266 -5.42 -16.83 -11.09
C THR A 266 -4.78 -16.83 -12.48
N LYS A 267 -3.74 -16.05 -12.72
CA LYS A 267 -2.95 -16.09 -13.97
C LYS A 267 -2.26 -17.46 -14.18
N ALA A 268 -1.85 -18.12 -13.11
CA ALA A 268 -1.30 -19.48 -13.14
C ALA A 268 -2.37 -20.56 -13.32
N GLY A 269 -3.65 -20.20 -13.41
CA GLY A 269 -4.76 -21.12 -13.62
C GLY A 269 -5.30 -21.79 -12.36
N LEU A 270 -4.94 -21.30 -11.16
CA LEU A 270 -5.50 -21.81 -9.92
C LEU A 270 -6.95 -21.34 -9.78
N ASP A 271 -7.87 -22.26 -9.51
CA ASP A 271 -9.23 -21.98 -9.06
C ASP A 271 -9.20 -21.78 -7.54
N ILE A 272 -9.41 -20.54 -7.09
CA ILE A 272 -9.30 -20.15 -5.69
C ILE A 272 -10.60 -19.59 -5.12
N SER A 273 -10.80 -19.79 -3.81
CA SER A 273 -11.83 -19.13 -3.02
C SER A 273 -11.20 -18.38 -1.86
N VAL A 274 -11.72 -17.18 -1.57
CA VAL A 274 -11.28 -16.37 -0.42
C VAL A 274 -12.36 -16.45 0.66
N LEU A 275 -11.95 -16.80 1.86
CA LEU A 275 -12.81 -17.17 2.99
C LEU A 275 -12.28 -16.56 4.29
N PRO A 276 -13.12 -16.34 5.30
CA PRO A 276 -12.64 -16.01 6.64
C PRO A 276 -11.68 -17.08 7.17
N VAL A 277 -10.65 -16.66 7.92
CA VAL A 277 -9.78 -17.60 8.63
C VAL A 277 -10.61 -18.29 9.71
N PRO A 278 -10.67 -19.64 9.78
CA PRO A 278 -11.40 -20.33 10.82
C PRO A 278 -10.85 -20.04 12.23
N SER A 279 -11.72 -20.07 13.22
CA SER A 279 -11.34 -19.83 14.61
C SER A 279 -10.42 -20.92 15.16
N ALA A 280 -9.37 -20.52 15.87
CA ALA A 280 -8.51 -21.41 16.66
C ALA A 280 -8.82 -21.32 18.17
N GLY A 281 -9.19 -20.14 18.64
CA GLY A 281 -9.40 -19.85 20.06
C GLY A 281 -10.86 -19.83 20.51
N GLY A 282 -11.80 -20.05 19.59
CA GLY A 282 -13.25 -20.07 19.89
C GLY A 282 -13.98 -18.75 19.68
N GLN A 283 -13.28 -17.64 19.49
CA GLN A 283 -13.82 -16.36 19.06
C GLN A 283 -13.74 -16.22 17.52
N PRO A 284 -14.56 -15.41 16.87
CA PRO A 284 -14.38 -15.10 15.45
C PRO A 284 -12.98 -14.57 15.17
N SER A 285 -12.36 -15.05 14.11
CA SER A 285 -11.08 -14.52 13.63
C SER A 285 -11.29 -13.15 12.97
N ALA A 286 -10.61 -12.14 13.44
CA ALA A 286 -10.65 -10.78 12.91
C ALA A 286 -9.27 -10.37 12.40
N PRO A 287 -9.07 -10.17 11.08
CA PRO A 287 -7.80 -9.69 10.55
C PRO A 287 -7.57 -8.21 10.88
N PHE A 288 -6.33 -7.74 10.78
CA PHE A 288 -6.10 -6.31 10.63
C PHE A 288 -6.66 -5.83 9.29
N ILE A 289 -7.24 -4.64 9.28
CA ILE A 289 -7.59 -3.94 8.06
C ILE A 289 -6.42 -3.02 7.72
N GLY A 290 -5.66 -3.37 6.69
CA GLY A 290 -4.63 -2.53 6.14
C GLY A 290 -5.22 -1.46 5.21
N VAL A 291 -4.73 -0.25 5.31
CA VAL A 291 -5.01 0.80 4.33
C VAL A 291 -3.70 1.21 3.70
N GLN A 292 -3.63 1.15 2.37
CA GLN A 292 -2.46 1.54 1.62
C GLN A 292 -2.65 2.94 1.07
N GLY A 293 -1.59 3.75 1.08
CA GLY A 293 -1.66 5.14 0.64
C GLY A 293 -0.36 5.66 0.06
N VAL A 294 -0.44 6.88 -0.43
CA VAL A 294 0.71 7.62 -0.95
C VAL A 294 0.97 8.80 -0.03
N TYR A 295 2.20 8.91 0.44
CA TYR A 295 2.68 10.00 1.30
C TYR A 295 3.52 10.99 0.50
N LEU A 296 3.43 12.27 0.89
CA LEU A 296 4.26 13.34 0.36
C LEU A 296 5.49 13.55 1.23
N SER A 297 6.67 13.58 0.65
CA SER A 297 7.91 13.94 1.35
C SER A 297 7.91 15.41 1.75
N SER A 298 8.20 15.72 3.04
CA SER A 298 8.44 17.11 3.49
C SER A 298 9.66 17.75 2.81
N TYR A 299 10.53 16.94 2.23
CA TYR A 299 11.77 17.35 1.57
C TYR A 299 11.65 17.39 0.05
N SER A 300 10.48 17.14 -0.52
CA SER A 300 10.25 17.23 -1.94
C SER A 300 10.50 18.65 -2.46
N LYS A 301 11.30 18.76 -3.50
CA LYS A 301 11.50 20.02 -4.23
C LYS A 301 10.43 20.25 -5.29
N ASN A 302 9.59 19.26 -5.53
CA ASN A 302 8.54 19.22 -6.54
C ASN A 302 7.13 19.20 -5.90
N ALA A 303 6.96 19.82 -4.72
CA ALA A 303 5.74 19.73 -3.92
C ALA A 303 4.45 20.07 -4.70
N LEU A 304 4.50 21.04 -5.63
CA LEU A 304 3.35 21.38 -6.47
C LEU A 304 2.94 20.24 -7.39
N LEU A 305 3.90 19.61 -8.09
CA LEU A 305 3.65 18.47 -8.97
C LEU A 305 3.25 17.23 -8.16
N ALA A 306 3.83 17.04 -7.00
CA ALA A 306 3.48 15.95 -6.09
C ALA A 306 2.04 16.08 -5.57
N ASN A 307 1.59 17.28 -5.21
CA ASN A 307 0.18 17.53 -4.84
C ASN A 307 -0.76 17.29 -6.03
N GLN A 308 -0.37 17.65 -7.26
CA GLN A 308 -1.13 17.33 -8.47
C GLN A 308 -1.28 15.81 -8.66
N PHE A 309 -0.21 15.05 -8.38
CA PHE A 309 -0.28 13.58 -8.41
C PHE A 309 -1.18 13.04 -7.30
N LEU A 310 -1.10 13.56 -6.07
CA LEU A 310 -1.97 13.14 -4.96
C LEU A 310 -3.45 13.45 -5.24
N ASP A 311 -3.73 14.59 -5.88
CA ASP A 311 -5.07 14.94 -6.32
C ASP A 311 -5.60 13.97 -7.40
N TYR A 312 -4.74 13.55 -8.35
CA TYR A 312 -5.06 12.52 -9.33
C TYR A 312 -5.32 11.17 -8.67
N MET A 313 -4.50 10.79 -7.68
CA MET A 313 -4.67 9.55 -6.90
C MET A 313 -6.00 9.48 -6.15
N ALA A 314 -6.58 10.62 -5.78
CA ALA A 314 -7.88 10.70 -5.14
C ALA A 314 -9.08 10.57 -6.11
N GLY A 315 -8.83 10.32 -7.40
CA GLY A 315 -9.86 10.16 -8.43
C GLY A 315 -10.17 8.70 -8.78
N ASP A 316 -11.34 8.48 -9.38
CA ASP A 316 -11.81 7.14 -9.78
C ASP A 316 -10.88 6.43 -10.76
N GLU A 317 -10.32 7.17 -11.74
CA GLU A 317 -9.42 6.60 -12.75
C GLU A 317 -8.19 5.96 -12.10
N ALA A 318 -7.51 6.70 -11.22
CA ALA A 318 -6.32 6.21 -10.55
C ALA A 318 -6.61 5.00 -9.66
N GLN A 319 -7.68 5.06 -8.89
CA GLN A 319 -8.11 3.98 -8.00
C GLN A 319 -8.48 2.71 -8.78
N LYS A 320 -9.13 2.87 -9.94
CA LYS A 320 -9.47 1.77 -10.84
C LYS A 320 -8.22 1.11 -11.44
N ILE A 321 -7.27 1.91 -11.95
CA ILE A 321 -6.01 1.39 -12.50
C ILE A 321 -5.28 0.57 -11.42
N LEU A 322 -5.18 1.08 -10.18
CA LEU A 322 -4.54 0.37 -9.09
C LEU A 322 -5.29 -0.91 -8.69
N GLN A 323 -6.62 -0.91 -8.75
CA GLN A 323 -7.41 -2.11 -8.53
C GLN A 323 -7.14 -3.17 -9.59
N GLU A 324 -7.16 -2.80 -10.88
CA GLU A 324 -6.99 -3.72 -12.00
C GLU A 324 -5.55 -4.28 -12.09
N LYS A 325 -4.54 -3.49 -11.74
CA LYS A 325 -3.13 -3.86 -11.82
C LYS A 325 -2.53 -4.34 -10.50
N GLY A 326 -2.99 -3.80 -9.39
CA GLY A 326 -2.49 -4.12 -8.05
C GLY A 326 -3.33 -5.15 -7.30
N GLY A 327 -4.51 -5.54 -7.83
CA GLY A 327 -5.34 -6.59 -7.25
C GLY A 327 -5.87 -6.29 -5.84
N ARG A 328 -6.06 -5.01 -5.47
CA ARG A 328 -6.53 -4.58 -4.15
C ARG A 328 -7.86 -3.85 -4.25
N LEU A 329 -8.70 -3.94 -3.20
CA LEU A 329 -9.94 -3.16 -3.15
C LEU A 329 -9.64 -1.66 -3.04
N PRO A 330 -10.25 -0.82 -3.89
CA PRO A 330 -10.06 0.62 -3.82
C PRO A 330 -10.49 1.21 -2.47
N ALA A 331 -9.79 2.24 -2.02
CA ALA A 331 -10.18 3.01 -0.84
C ALA A 331 -11.30 4.02 -1.13
N LEU A 332 -11.42 4.48 -2.38
CA LEU A 332 -12.48 5.38 -2.83
C LEU A 332 -13.80 4.61 -2.93
N LYS A 333 -14.85 5.11 -2.29
CA LYS A 333 -16.17 4.43 -2.20
C LYS A 333 -16.80 4.11 -3.56
N SER A 334 -16.73 5.06 -4.52
CA SER A 334 -17.25 4.88 -5.87
C SER A 334 -16.53 3.77 -6.62
N ALA A 335 -15.20 3.76 -6.59
CA ALA A 335 -14.38 2.73 -7.22
C ALA A 335 -14.58 1.35 -6.56
N ALA A 336 -14.66 1.29 -5.22
CA ALA A 336 -14.92 0.06 -4.48
C ALA A 336 -16.29 -0.55 -4.82
N ALA A 337 -17.33 0.28 -4.96
CA ALA A 337 -18.66 -0.16 -5.34
C ALA A 337 -18.72 -0.75 -6.77
N ALA A 338 -17.80 -0.37 -7.64
CA ALA A 338 -17.72 -0.86 -9.02
C ALA A 338 -16.97 -2.21 -9.15
N VAL A 339 -16.32 -2.68 -8.09
CA VAL A 339 -15.58 -3.96 -8.11
C VAL A 339 -16.55 -5.13 -8.22
N THR A 340 -16.34 -5.98 -9.22
CA THR A 340 -17.14 -7.20 -9.45
C THR A 340 -16.33 -8.49 -9.29
N ASP A 341 -15.01 -8.39 -9.13
CA ASP A 341 -14.11 -9.53 -8.97
C ASP A 341 -14.48 -10.36 -7.72
N PRO A 342 -14.83 -11.66 -7.87
CA PRO A 342 -15.26 -12.50 -6.76
C PRO A 342 -14.16 -12.75 -5.73
N VAL A 343 -12.89 -12.71 -6.13
CA VAL A 343 -11.73 -12.87 -5.22
C VAL A 343 -11.65 -11.64 -4.29
N LEU A 344 -11.72 -10.44 -4.84
CA LEU A 344 -11.71 -9.21 -4.06
C LEU A 344 -12.97 -9.09 -3.17
N LYS A 345 -14.13 -9.52 -3.65
CA LYS A 345 -15.37 -9.63 -2.84
C LYS A 345 -15.21 -10.62 -1.69
N GLY A 346 -14.48 -11.70 -1.90
CA GLY A 346 -14.15 -12.66 -0.84
C GLY A 346 -13.32 -12.01 0.28
N PHE A 347 -12.32 -11.19 -0.05
CA PHE A 347 -11.57 -10.42 0.96
C PHE A 347 -12.46 -9.43 1.70
N GLU A 348 -13.34 -8.72 1.00
CA GLU A 348 -14.31 -7.83 1.62
C GLU A 348 -15.19 -8.56 2.64
N ALA A 349 -15.73 -9.72 2.26
CA ALA A 349 -16.55 -10.55 3.14
C ALA A 349 -15.74 -11.13 4.34
N ALA A 350 -14.47 -11.46 4.13
CA ALA A 350 -13.61 -12.02 5.16
C ALA A 350 -13.14 -11.01 6.23
N ARG A 351 -13.38 -9.71 6.05
CA ARG A 351 -13.00 -8.66 7.03
C ARG A 351 -13.68 -8.87 8.38
N GLY A 352 -14.93 -9.31 8.39
CA GLY A 352 -15.70 -9.51 9.63
C GLY A 352 -15.68 -8.27 10.52
N SER A 353 -15.22 -8.43 11.78
CA SER A 353 -15.05 -7.35 12.77
C SER A 353 -13.63 -6.77 12.77
N GLY A 354 -12.83 -7.00 11.72
CA GLY A 354 -11.48 -6.46 11.61
C GLY A 354 -11.46 -4.94 11.66
N ALA A 355 -10.41 -4.37 12.25
CA ALA A 355 -10.17 -2.94 12.34
C ALA A 355 -8.72 -2.61 11.95
N PRO A 356 -8.44 -1.40 11.46
CA PRO A 356 -7.07 -0.96 11.28
C PRO A 356 -6.32 -1.02 12.62
N PRO A 357 -5.04 -1.42 12.64
CA PRO A 357 -4.21 -1.25 13.82
C PRO A 357 -4.17 0.25 14.17
N PRO A 358 -4.16 0.60 15.46
CA PRO A 358 -4.02 2.00 15.84
C PRO A 358 -2.67 2.53 15.34
N PRO A 359 -2.60 3.81 14.91
CA PRO A 359 -1.35 4.44 14.54
C PRO A 359 -0.44 4.47 15.77
N HIS A 360 0.76 3.92 15.63
CA HIS A 360 1.78 3.95 16.68
C HIS A 360 2.82 5.02 16.38
N PRO A 361 3.27 5.76 17.43
CA PRO A 361 4.37 6.70 17.29
C PRO A 361 5.70 6.01 16.99
#